data_83e1311ae3d76d9946aefd73a813c1ee
#
_entry.id   83e1311ae3d76d9946aefd73a813c1ee
#
_cell.length_a   1.000
_cell.length_b   1.000
_cell.length_c   1.000
_cell.angle_alpha   90.00
_cell.angle_beta   90.00
_cell.angle_gamma   90.00
#
_symmetry.space_group_name_H-M   'P 1'
#
loop_
_entity.id
_entity.type
_entity.pdbx_description
1 polymer ?
#
loop_
_entity_poly.entity_id
_entity_poly.type
_entity_poly.pdbx_seq_one_letter_code
_entity_poly.pdbx_strand_id
1 'polypeptide(L)'
;MYKRQGNVEAWGILQNRSGKVIRQFTADLNGKWDGKQLVLDEKFIWNDGEIQTRQWKIDKIDEHNYEGTAGDVVGKAKGYSYGPAFKFEYVLLVPVKGKEMKITFDDWIFMQDEKIAINRATLTKFRFKVGELTVFFKKN
;
A
#
# COMPACT_ATOMS: atom_id res chain seq x y z
N MET A 1 -8.98 8.63 -4.82
CA MET A 1 -7.67 8.45 -5.51
C MET A 1 -6.95 9.76 -5.82
N TYR A 2 -7.64 10.77 -6.32
CA TYR A 2 -7.02 12.07 -6.60
C TYR A 2 -6.34 12.70 -5.36
N LYS A 3 -6.80 12.36 -4.15
CA LYS A 3 -6.21 12.87 -2.91
C LYS A 3 -4.81 12.34 -2.64
N ARG A 4 -4.38 11.31 -3.37
CA ARG A 4 -3.02 10.80 -3.31
C ARG A 4 -2.09 11.48 -4.32
N GLN A 5 -2.63 12.37 -5.16
CA GLN A 5 -1.83 13.14 -6.10
C GLN A 5 -0.91 14.11 -5.35
N GLY A 6 0.31 14.30 -5.87
CA GLY A 6 1.32 15.16 -5.27
C GLY A 6 2.25 14.40 -4.34
N ASN A 7 2.92 15.12 -3.45
CA ASN A 7 3.89 14.55 -2.53
C ASN A 7 3.25 14.16 -1.21
N VAL A 8 3.51 12.95 -0.77
CA VAL A 8 2.98 12.38 0.46
C VAL A 8 4.13 11.77 1.24
N GLU A 9 4.20 12.06 2.53
CA GLU A 9 5.09 11.39 3.45
C GLU A 9 4.33 10.29 4.19
N ALA A 10 5.02 9.20 4.51
CA ALA A 10 4.41 8.10 5.21
C ALA A 10 5.33 7.51 6.27
N TRP A 11 4.71 6.97 7.31
CA TRP A 11 5.37 6.26 8.41
C TRP A 11 4.61 4.98 8.65
N GLY A 12 5.33 3.86 8.77
CA GLY A 12 4.66 2.58 8.92
C GLY A 12 5.28 1.68 9.95
N ILE A 13 4.46 0.79 10.48
CA ILE A 13 4.88 -0.31 11.35
C ILE A 13 4.38 -1.61 10.76
N LEU A 14 5.24 -2.63 10.78
CA LEU A 14 4.89 -4.00 10.43
C LEU A 14 4.88 -4.82 11.70
N GLN A 15 3.74 -5.42 12.00
CA GLN A 15 3.55 -6.28 13.15
C GLN A 15 3.48 -7.73 12.69
N ASN A 16 4.06 -8.63 13.47
CA ASN A 16 3.92 -10.04 13.20
C ASN A 16 2.57 -10.57 13.69
N ARG A 17 2.34 -11.85 13.54
CA ARG A 17 1.09 -12.51 13.89
C ARG A 17 0.67 -12.30 15.36
N SER A 18 1.64 -12.20 16.27
CA SER A 18 1.37 -11.98 17.69
C SER A 18 1.21 -10.50 18.06
N GLY A 19 1.30 -9.60 17.09
CA GLY A 19 1.15 -8.16 17.31
C GLY A 19 2.44 -7.43 17.63
N LYS A 20 3.58 -8.11 17.64
CA LYS A 20 4.87 -7.49 17.90
C LYS A 20 5.33 -6.68 16.69
N VAL A 21 5.76 -5.44 16.89
CA VAL A 21 6.36 -4.62 15.83
C VAL A 21 7.74 -5.19 15.49
N ILE A 22 7.90 -5.66 14.25
CA ILE A 22 9.14 -6.29 13.79
C ILE A 22 9.93 -5.42 12.83
N ARG A 23 9.30 -4.47 12.15
CA ARG A 23 9.96 -3.51 11.26
C ARG A 23 9.20 -2.20 11.24
N GLN A 24 9.93 -1.13 10.96
CA GLN A 24 9.34 0.21 10.77
C GLN A 24 9.95 0.85 9.55
N PHE A 25 9.22 1.77 8.91
CA PHE A 25 9.72 2.50 7.75
C PHE A 25 9.24 3.94 7.73
N THR A 26 9.97 4.75 6.98
CA THR A 26 9.47 6.02 6.45
C THR A 26 9.39 5.89 4.94
N ALA A 27 8.52 6.65 4.31
CA ALA A 27 8.38 6.60 2.86
C ALA A 27 8.04 7.96 2.28
N ASP A 28 8.49 8.16 1.05
CA ASP A 28 8.07 9.28 0.22
C ASP A 28 7.28 8.74 -0.96
N LEU A 29 6.13 9.32 -1.19
CA LEU A 29 5.25 8.93 -2.29
C LEU A 29 4.99 10.14 -3.17
N ASN A 30 5.02 9.93 -4.48
CA ASN A 30 4.68 10.96 -5.46
C ASN A 30 3.65 10.41 -6.42
N GLY A 31 2.48 11.05 -6.46
CA GLY A 31 1.37 10.62 -7.30
C GLY A 31 1.08 11.63 -8.41
N LYS A 32 0.84 11.10 -9.61
CA LYS A 32 0.40 11.88 -10.79
C LYS A 32 -0.88 11.28 -11.34
N TRP A 33 -1.92 12.09 -11.36
CA TRP A 33 -3.25 11.69 -11.82
C TRP A 33 -3.58 12.42 -13.12
N ASP A 34 -3.95 11.68 -14.18
CA ASP A 34 -4.28 12.25 -15.48
C ASP A 34 -5.79 12.28 -15.76
N GLY A 35 -6.62 12.01 -14.76
CA GLY A 35 -8.08 11.90 -14.88
C GLY A 35 -8.56 10.46 -15.01
N LYS A 36 -7.69 9.53 -15.35
CA LYS A 36 -8.02 8.12 -15.54
C LYS A 36 -7.04 7.17 -14.86
N GLN A 37 -5.76 7.48 -14.90
CA GLN A 37 -4.70 6.66 -14.30
C GLN A 37 -3.91 7.45 -13.28
N LEU A 38 -3.65 6.83 -12.14
CA LEU A 38 -2.70 7.30 -11.15
C LEU A 38 -1.39 6.54 -11.31
N VAL A 39 -0.29 7.28 -11.46
CA VAL A 39 1.06 6.71 -11.34
C VAL A 39 1.61 7.14 -10.00
N LEU A 40 1.86 6.18 -9.13
CA LEU A 40 2.30 6.42 -7.76
C LEU A 40 3.70 5.84 -7.57
N ASP A 41 4.69 6.72 -7.40
CA ASP A 41 6.06 6.34 -7.12
C ASP A 41 6.28 6.32 -5.61
N GLU A 42 6.75 5.21 -5.09
CA GLU A 42 6.95 4.99 -3.66
C GLU A 42 8.41 4.66 -3.39
N LYS A 43 9.00 5.31 -2.39
CA LYS A 43 10.33 4.98 -1.89
C LYS A 43 10.24 4.76 -0.38
N PHE A 44 10.58 3.55 0.04
CA PHE A 44 10.54 3.14 1.45
C PHE A 44 11.96 3.05 1.99
N ILE A 45 12.16 3.53 3.19
CA ILE A 45 13.41 3.38 3.94
C ILE A 45 13.06 2.64 5.23
N TRP A 46 13.49 1.39 5.31
CA TRP A 46 13.24 0.54 6.47
C TRP A 46 14.27 0.82 7.57
N ASN A 47 13.88 0.56 8.81
CA ASN A 47 14.75 0.83 9.96
C ASN A 47 15.98 -0.09 10.03
N ASP A 48 16.03 -1.15 9.23
CA ASP A 48 17.23 -1.99 9.07
C ASP A 48 18.16 -1.51 7.94
N GLY A 49 17.83 -0.38 7.31
CA GLY A 49 18.63 0.22 6.24
C GLY A 49 18.25 -0.20 4.84
N GLU A 50 17.34 -1.14 4.68
CA GLU A 50 16.85 -1.54 3.36
C GLU A 50 16.11 -0.38 2.69
N ILE A 51 16.40 -0.14 1.41
CA ILE A 51 15.69 0.82 0.57
C ILE A 51 14.91 0.03 -0.47
N GLN A 52 13.62 0.31 -0.56
CA GLN A 52 12.72 -0.37 -1.48
C GLN A 52 11.93 0.68 -2.27
N THR A 53 11.78 0.45 -3.57
CA THR A 53 10.98 1.31 -4.44
C THR A 53 9.89 0.51 -5.10
N ARG A 54 8.76 1.17 -5.37
CA ARG A 54 7.65 0.57 -6.11
C ARG A 54 6.95 1.65 -6.90
N GLN A 55 6.57 1.32 -8.12
CA GLN A 55 5.70 2.17 -8.92
C GLN A 55 4.38 1.44 -9.15
N TRP A 56 3.30 2.04 -8.67
CA TRP A 56 1.94 1.61 -8.96
C TRP A 56 1.40 2.34 -10.18
N LYS A 57 0.69 1.62 -11.02
CA LYS A 57 -0.18 2.20 -12.03
C LYS A 57 -1.59 1.74 -11.71
N ILE A 58 -2.44 2.70 -11.35
CA ILE A 58 -3.79 2.41 -10.88
C ILE A 58 -4.79 3.05 -11.83
N ASP A 59 -5.61 2.22 -12.45
CA ASP A 59 -6.63 2.66 -13.40
C ASP A 59 -7.99 2.75 -12.74
N LYS A 60 -8.69 3.84 -12.99
CA LYS A 60 -10.09 3.96 -12.60
C LYS A 60 -10.93 3.27 -13.65
N ILE A 61 -11.64 2.20 -13.25
CA ILE A 61 -12.46 1.40 -14.17
C ILE A 61 -13.86 2.01 -14.29
N ASP A 62 -14.45 2.36 -13.16
CA ASP A 62 -15.74 3.05 -13.10
C ASP A 62 -15.75 3.95 -11.85
N GLU A 63 -16.91 4.43 -11.44
CA GLU A 63 -17.03 5.37 -10.33
C GLU A 63 -16.43 4.84 -9.03
N HIS A 64 -16.51 3.53 -8.79
CA HIS A 64 -16.06 2.92 -7.53
C HIS A 64 -14.94 1.92 -7.69
N ASN A 65 -14.71 1.38 -8.90
CA ASN A 65 -13.78 0.28 -9.11
C ASN A 65 -12.46 0.73 -9.72
N TYR A 66 -11.37 0.16 -9.21
CA TYR A 66 -10.01 0.45 -9.65
C TYR A 66 -9.24 -0.85 -9.85
N GLU A 67 -8.28 -0.82 -10.76
CA GLU A 67 -7.32 -1.91 -10.94
C GLU A 67 -5.91 -1.35 -10.93
N GLY A 68 -4.98 -2.09 -10.33
CA GLY A 68 -3.60 -1.64 -10.22
C GLY A 68 -2.60 -2.70 -10.59
N THR A 69 -1.43 -2.24 -11.06
CA THR A 69 -0.27 -3.09 -11.34
C THR A 69 0.98 -2.47 -10.73
N ALA A 70 1.92 -3.32 -10.36
CA ALA A 70 3.25 -2.94 -9.92
C ALA A 70 4.20 -4.09 -10.19
N GLY A 71 5.51 -3.82 -10.19
CA GLY A 71 6.50 -4.82 -10.60
C GLY A 71 6.53 -6.08 -9.75
N ASP A 72 6.20 -5.97 -8.46
CA ASP A 72 6.20 -7.09 -7.52
C ASP A 72 4.79 -7.61 -7.20
N VAL A 73 3.78 -7.12 -7.91
CA VAL A 73 2.39 -7.57 -7.76
C VAL A 73 2.09 -8.69 -8.74
N VAL A 74 1.52 -9.78 -8.24
CA VAL A 74 1.08 -10.91 -9.05
C VAL A 74 -0.28 -10.60 -9.64
N GLY A 75 -0.37 -10.51 -10.97
CA GLY A 75 -1.61 -10.14 -11.65
C GLY A 75 -1.98 -8.69 -11.38
N LYS A 76 -3.26 -8.44 -11.15
CA LYS A 76 -3.78 -7.10 -10.90
C LYS A 76 -4.32 -6.97 -9.48
N ALA A 77 -4.03 -5.83 -8.85
CA ALA A 77 -4.69 -5.43 -7.63
C ALA A 77 -6.09 -4.92 -7.95
N LYS A 78 -7.03 -5.14 -7.04
CA LYS A 78 -8.40 -4.66 -7.18
C LYS A 78 -8.75 -3.71 -6.07
N GLY A 79 -9.28 -2.54 -6.44
CA GLY A 79 -9.66 -1.51 -5.50
C GLY A 79 -11.11 -1.13 -5.61
N TYR A 80 -11.66 -0.67 -4.50
CA TYR A 80 -13.03 -0.17 -4.43
C TYR A 80 -13.10 1.02 -3.47
N SER A 81 -13.78 2.08 -3.90
CA SER A 81 -13.96 3.26 -3.06
C SER A 81 -15.33 3.29 -2.40
N TYR A 82 -15.33 3.58 -1.07
CA TYR A 82 -16.52 3.69 -0.22
C TYR A 82 -16.46 5.03 0.51
N GLY A 83 -16.92 6.10 -0.12
CA GLY A 83 -16.82 7.42 0.51
C GLY A 83 -15.36 7.74 0.91
N PRO A 84 -15.05 7.97 2.21
CA PRO A 84 -13.69 8.27 2.65
C PRO A 84 -12.79 7.06 2.74
N ALA A 85 -13.32 5.85 2.54
CA ALA A 85 -12.55 4.60 2.63
C ALA A 85 -12.24 4.06 1.23
N PHE A 86 -11.07 3.46 1.10
CA PHE A 86 -10.61 2.79 -0.10
C PHE A 86 -10.07 1.42 0.27
N LYS A 87 -10.58 0.38 -0.38
CA LYS A 87 -10.11 -0.99 -0.19
C LYS A 87 -9.25 -1.41 -1.37
N PHE A 88 -8.11 -2.04 -1.09
CA PHE A 88 -7.19 -2.48 -2.13
C PHE A 88 -6.66 -3.88 -1.79
N GLU A 89 -6.92 -4.84 -2.66
CA GLU A 89 -6.51 -6.23 -2.46
C GLU A 89 -5.52 -6.66 -3.53
N TYR A 90 -4.42 -7.26 -3.12
CA TYR A 90 -3.39 -7.72 -4.06
C TYR A 90 -2.48 -8.76 -3.43
N VAL A 91 -1.72 -9.44 -4.29
CA VAL A 91 -0.71 -10.41 -3.90
C VAL A 91 0.66 -9.85 -4.28
N LEU A 92 1.55 -9.75 -3.30
CA LEU A 92 2.95 -9.35 -3.52
C LEU A 92 3.87 -10.55 -3.48
N LEU A 93 4.93 -10.49 -4.30
CA LEU A 93 6.09 -11.34 -4.14
C LEU A 93 7.01 -10.67 -3.11
N VAL A 94 7.16 -11.29 -1.94
CA VAL A 94 7.94 -10.75 -0.84
C VAL A 94 9.16 -11.63 -0.60
N PRO A 95 10.38 -11.08 -0.61
CA PRO A 95 11.55 -11.87 -0.29
C PRO A 95 11.59 -12.19 1.21
N VAL A 96 11.62 -13.48 1.53
CA VAL A 96 11.74 -13.96 2.91
C VAL A 96 12.84 -15.02 2.95
N LYS A 97 13.92 -14.73 3.66
CA LYS A 97 15.06 -15.65 3.83
C LYS A 97 15.58 -16.20 2.49
N GLY A 98 15.73 -15.33 1.50
CA GLY A 98 16.26 -15.69 0.19
C GLY A 98 15.27 -16.34 -0.76
N LYS A 99 14.02 -16.49 -0.38
CA LYS A 99 12.96 -17.03 -1.23
C LYS A 99 11.87 -15.99 -1.44
N GLU A 100 11.27 -15.99 -2.62
CA GLU A 100 10.10 -15.16 -2.88
C GLU A 100 8.84 -15.90 -2.42
N MET A 101 8.05 -15.21 -1.61
CA MET A 101 6.79 -15.75 -1.09
C MET A 101 5.63 -14.87 -1.53
N LYS A 102 4.53 -15.50 -1.91
CA LYS A 102 3.29 -14.77 -2.24
C LYS A 102 2.55 -14.45 -0.96
N ILE A 103 2.39 -13.16 -0.68
CA ILE A 103 1.65 -12.67 0.48
C ILE A 103 0.45 -11.88 -0.02
N THR A 104 -0.73 -12.20 0.46
CA THR A 104 -1.95 -11.46 0.15
C THR A 104 -2.07 -10.28 1.08
N PHE A 105 -2.27 -9.10 0.49
CA PHE A 105 -2.51 -7.85 1.22
C PHE A 105 -3.96 -7.44 1.05
N ASP A 106 -4.63 -7.22 2.16
CA ASP A 106 -5.97 -6.64 2.20
C ASP A 106 -5.84 -5.28 2.87
N ASP A 107 -5.71 -4.25 2.03
CA ASP A 107 -5.47 -2.86 2.46
C ASP A 107 -6.78 -2.11 2.60
N TRP A 108 -6.97 -1.48 3.76
CA TRP A 108 -7.96 -0.46 3.95
C TRP A 108 -7.29 0.88 4.18
N ILE A 109 -7.73 1.90 3.46
CA ILE A 109 -7.21 3.25 3.58
C ILE A 109 -8.37 4.17 3.95
N PHE A 110 -8.21 4.90 5.05
CA PHE A 110 -9.25 5.77 5.59
C PHE A 110 -8.75 7.21 5.56
N MET A 111 -9.40 8.06 4.76
CA MET A 111 -9.12 9.49 4.77
C MET A 111 -9.65 10.10 6.06
N GLN A 112 -8.79 10.77 6.81
CA GLN A 112 -9.18 11.46 8.04
C GLN A 112 -9.59 12.90 7.74
N ASP A 113 -8.84 13.55 6.86
CA ASP A 113 -9.12 14.88 6.33
C ASP A 113 -8.45 15.00 4.96
N GLU A 114 -8.29 16.22 4.44
CA GLU A 114 -7.72 16.42 3.11
C GLU A 114 -6.23 16.05 3.02
N LYS A 115 -5.53 15.96 4.15
CA LYS A 115 -4.09 15.74 4.19
C LYS A 115 -3.68 14.43 4.86
N ILE A 116 -4.52 13.87 5.71
CA ILE A 116 -4.16 12.74 6.55
C ILE A 116 -4.96 11.51 6.16
N ALA A 117 -4.28 10.39 6.03
CA ALA A 117 -4.92 9.09 5.83
C ALA A 117 -4.23 8.03 6.69
N ILE A 118 -5.00 7.01 7.06
CA ILE A 118 -4.51 5.87 7.81
C ILE A 118 -4.78 4.62 6.98
N ASN A 119 -3.78 3.78 6.83
CA ASN A 119 -3.87 2.51 6.13
C ASN A 119 -3.67 1.37 7.13
N ARG A 120 -4.57 0.41 7.06
CA ARG A 120 -4.43 -0.86 7.79
C ARG A 120 -4.48 -1.98 6.77
N ALA A 121 -3.44 -2.81 6.75
CA ALA A 121 -3.37 -3.96 5.86
C ALA A 121 -3.23 -5.24 6.66
N THR A 122 -4.05 -6.23 6.34
CA THR A 122 -3.91 -7.58 6.86
C THR A 122 -3.12 -8.40 5.85
N LEU A 123 -2.06 -9.04 6.30
CA LEU A 123 -1.20 -9.88 5.49
C LEU A 123 -1.51 -11.35 5.78
N THR A 124 -1.83 -12.10 4.72
CA THR A 124 -2.13 -13.52 4.84
C THR A 124 -1.28 -14.36 3.90
N LYS A 125 -1.01 -15.59 4.33
CA LYS A 125 -0.37 -16.61 3.51
C LYS A 125 -1.12 -17.91 3.75
N PHE A 126 -1.58 -18.55 2.67
CA PHE A 126 -2.39 -19.77 2.76
C PHE A 126 -3.60 -19.59 3.69
N ARG A 127 -4.25 -18.41 3.63
CA ARG A 127 -5.41 -18.03 4.43
C ARG A 127 -5.13 -17.81 5.92
N PHE A 128 -3.88 -17.93 6.36
CA PHE A 128 -3.50 -17.63 7.74
C PHE A 128 -2.94 -16.22 7.82
N LYS A 129 -3.37 -15.49 8.83
CA LYS A 129 -2.81 -14.15 9.09
C LYS A 129 -1.36 -14.30 9.51
N VAL A 130 -0.44 -13.63 8.81
CA VAL A 130 0.99 -13.63 9.11
C VAL A 130 1.49 -12.30 9.61
N GLY A 131 0.72 -11.24 9.44
CA GLY A 131 1.12 -9.92 9.91
C GLY A 131 0.07 -8.87 9.64
N GLU A 132 0.40 -7.66 10.09
CA GLU A 132 -0.44 -6.48 9.92
C GLU A 132 0.46 -5.28 9.69
N LEU A 133 0.10 -4.45 8.71
CA LEU A 133 0.82 -3.24 8.38
C LEU A 133 -0.09 -2.05 8.67
N THR A 134 0.44 -1.07 9.42
CA THR A 134 -0.26 0.18 9.68
C THR A 134 0.59 1.31 9.16
N VAL A 135 0.01 2.18 8.33
CA VAL A 135 0.71 3.29 7.71
C VAL A 135 -0.06 4.58 7.91
N PHE A 136 0.65 5.59 8.31
CA PHE A 136 0.14 6.94 8.46
C PHE A 136 0.65 7.78 7.29
N PHE A 137 -0.25 8.42 6.55
CA PHE A 137 0.10 9.27 5.41
C PHE A 137 -0.21 10.72 5.70
N LYS A 138 0.69 11.59 5.28
CA LYS A 138 0.50 13.03 5.35
C LYS A 138 0.83 13.65 4.00
N LYS A 139 -0.15 14.30 3.39
CA LYS A 139 0.03 15.04 2.15
C LYS A 139 0.65 16.41 2.43
N ASN A 140 1.68 16.73 1.71
CA ASN A 140 2.34 18.03 1.80
C ASN A 140 1.55 19.14 1.11
#